data_0e5d5033fbdc0a971c8cde7bd492fd25
#
_entry.id   0e5d5033fbdc0a971c8cde7bd492fd25
#
_cell.length_a   1.000
_cell.length_b   1.000
_cell.length_c   1.000
_cell.angle_alpha   90.00
_cell.angle_beta   90.00
_cell.angle_gamma   90.00
#
_symmetry.space_group_name_H-M   'P 1'
#
loop_
_entity.id
_entity.type
_entity.pdbx_description
1 polymer ?
#
loop_
_entity_poly.entity_id
_entity_poly.type
_entity_poly.pdbx_seq_one_letter_code
_entity_poly.pdbx_strand_id
1 'polypeptide(L)'
;MSVNGPIDASLLRIVRDRTGAPETAICRAYESDASFRAACADVRICFRAQRRWEAADSSRAPALAAEYAELLEDLAEELRRILKPEP
;
A
#
# COMPACT_ATOMS: atom_id res chain seq x y z
N MET A 1 -0.87 -26.58 0.69
CA MET A 1 -1.04 -25.57 1.74
C MET A 1 -0.92 -24.18 1.15
N SER A 2 -1.88 -23.34 1.42
CA SER A 2 -1.86 -21.99 0.90
C SER A 2 -0.87 -21.14 1.70
N VAL A 3 0.04 -20.48 0.99
CA VAL A 3 0.94 -19.53 1.63
C VAL A 3 0.37 -18.13 1.60
N ASN A 4 -0.78 -17.98 0.94
CA ASN A 4 -1.42 -16.69 0.77
C ASN A 4 -2.64 -16.61 1.64
N GLY A 5 -2.45 -16.17 2.86
CA GLY A 5 -3.58 -15.91 3.73
C GLY A 5 -4.34 -14.68 3.29
N PRO A 6 -5.44 -14.36 3.95
CA PRO A 6 -6.18 -13.14 3.65
C PRO A 6 -5.33 -11.92 4.01
N ILE A 7 -5.65 -10.80 3.38
CA ILE A 7 -4.99 -9.54 3.69
C ILE A 7 -5.32 -9.17 5.14
N ASP A 8 -4.32 -8.70 5.90
CA ASP A 8 -4.61 -8.33 7.28
C ASP A 8 -5.35 -7.00 7.34
N ALA A 9 -6.06 -6.79 8.45
CA ALA A 9 -6.97 -5.67 8.59
C ALA A 9 -6.29 -4.31 8.47
N SER A 10 -5.08 -4.16 9.01
CA SER A 10 -4.43 -2.87 8.95
C SER A 10 -3.94 -2.54 7.54
N LEU A 11 -3.44 -3.54 6.82
CA LEU A 11 -3.04 -3.34 5.42
C LEU A 11 -4.25 -3.05 4.55
N LEU A 12 -5.35 -3.77 4.78
CA LEU A 12 -6.59 -3.53 4.05
C LEU A 12 -7.06 -2.09 4.21
N ARG A 13 -6.99 -1.57 5.43
CA ARG A 13 -7.39 -0.19 5.69
C ARG A 13 -6.51 0.79 4.91
N ILE A 14 -5.20 0.57 4.93
CA ILE A 14 -4.28 1.45 4.22
C ILE A 14 -4.57 1.45 2.72
N VAL A 15 -4.73 0.26 2.16
CA VAL A 15 -4.99 0.11 0.71
C VAL A 15 -6.32 0.74 0.35
N ARG A 16 -7.36 0.49 1.14
CA ARG A 16 -8.67 1.08 0.89
C ARG A 16 -8.61 2.60 0.92
N ASP A 17 -7.94 3.16 1.92
CA ASP A 17 -7.83 4.61 2.05
C ASP A 17 -7.08 5.23 0.88
N ARG A 18 -6.08 4.53 0.37
CA ARG A 18 -5.25 5.06 -0.71
C ARG A 18 -5.85 4.86 -2.08
N THR A 19 -6.63 3.81 -2.29
CA THR A 19 -7.17 3.49 -3.61
C THR A 19 -8.62 3.87 -3.78
N GLY A 20 -9.37 3.93 -2.68
CA GLY A 20 -10.81 4.16 -2.74
C GLY A 20 -11.59 2.95 -3.23
N ALA A 21 -10.93 1.81 -3.39
CA ALA A 21 -11.59 0.61 -3.89
C ALA A 21 -12.39 -0.10 -2.79
N PRO A 22 -13.45 -0.83 -3.16
CA PRO A 22 -14.19 -1.60 -2.16
C PRO A 22 -13.37 -2.77 -1.62
N GLU A 23 -13.62 -3.12 -0.37
CA GLU A 23 -12.86 -4.18 0.29
C GLU A 23 -12.91 -5.49 -0.46
N THR A 24 -14.07 -5.83 -1.04
CA THR A 24 -14.20 -7.08 -1.77
C THR A 24 -13.24 -7.16 -2.95
N ALA A 25 -13.07 -6.06 -3.66
CA ALA A 25 -12.15 -6.00 -4.79
C ALA A 25 -10.70 -6.14 -4.32
N ILE A 26 -10.37 -5.47 -3.22
CA ILE A 26 -9.02 -5.54 -2.66
C ILE A 26 -8.70 -6.96 -2.21
N CYS A 27 -9.62 -7.59 -1.47
CA CYS A 27 -9.39 -8.93 -0.96
C CYS A 27 -9.25 -9.93 -2.10
N ARG A 28 -10.07 -9.80 -3.14
CA ARG A 28 -10.01 -10.69 -4.29
C ARG A 28 -8.67 -10.55 -5.03
N ALA A 29 -8.23 -9.32 -5.25
CA ALA A 29 -6.96 -9.07 -5.92
C ALA A 29 -5.80 -9.62 -5.09
N TYR A 30 -5.85 -9.43 -3.78
CA TYR A 30 -4.81 -9.91 -2.89
C TYR A 30 -4.68 -11.42 -2.93
N GLU A 31 -5.80 -12.12 -3.06
CA GLU A 31 -5.79 -13.58 -3.10
C GLU A 31 -5.34 -14.13 -4.45
N SER A 32 -5.61 -13.41 -5.53
CA SER A 32 -5.42 -13.97 -6.87
C SER A 32 -4.26 -13.37 -7.66
N ASP A 33 -3.67 -12.27 -7.19
CA ASP A 33 -2.67 -11.55 -7.99
C ASP A 33 -1.40 -11.31 -7.19
N ALA A 34 -0.32 -12.03 -7.58
CA ALA A 34 0.96 -11.92 -6.88
C ALA A 34 1.55 -10.53 -6.98
N SER A 35 1.35 -9.85 -8.12
CA SER A 35 1.84 -8.50 -8.30
C SER A 35 1.15 -7.53 -7.34
N PHE A 36 -0.15 -7.75 -7.14
CA PHE A 36 -0.90 -6.93 -6.19
C PHE A 36 -0.38 -7.13 -4.77
N ARG A 37 -0.12 -8.39 -4.39
CA ARG A 37 0.43 -8.69 -3.06
C ARG A 37 1.79 -8.02 -2.87
N ALA A 38 2.64 -8.06 -3.89
CA ALA A 38 3.96 -7.44 -3.81
C ALA A 38 3.85 -5.93 -3.63
N ALA A 39 2.97 -5.30 -4.40
CA ALA A 39 2.75 -3.87 -4.27
C ALA A 39 2.19 -3.50 -2.90
N CYS A 40 1.32 -4.34 -2.34
CA CYS A 40 0.78 -4.12 -1.00
C CYS A 40 1.89 -4.20 0.06
N ALA A 41 2.83 -5.13 -0.10
CA ALA A 41 3.96 -5.24 0.83
C ALA A 41 4.80 -3.96 0.80
N ASP A 42 5.02 -3.42 -0.40
CA ASP A 42 5.78 -2.18 -0.54
C ASP A 42 5.03 -1.00 0.07
N VAL A 43 3.71 -0.97 -0.08
CA VAL A 43 2.88 0.08 0.54
C VAL A 43 3.07 0.04 2.05
N ARG A 44 3.06 -1.14 2.66
CA ARG A 44 3.23 -1.26 4.11
C ARG A 44 4.59 -0.72 4.54
N ILE A 45 5.64 -1.10 3.81
CA ILE A 45 6.99 -0.67 4.14
C ILE A 45 7.11 0.85 4.06
N CYS A 46 6.61 1.43 2.98
CA CYS A 46 6.69 2.88 2.77
C CYS A 46 5.84 3.63 3.78
N PHE A 47 4.66 3.09 4.10
CA PHE A 47 3.78 3.71 5.09
C PHE A 47 4.45 3.78 6.45
N ARG A 48 5.06 2.67 6.88
CA ARG A 48 5.75 2.63 8.17
C ARG A 48 6.96 3.56 8.18
N ALA A 49 7.70 3.59 7.07
CA ALA A 49 8.86 4.47 6.98
C ALA A 49 8.45 5.93 7.03
N GLN A 50 7.38 6.29 6.32
CA GLN A 50 6.88 7.66 6.37
C GLN A 50 6.50 8.06 7.79
N ARG A 51 5.76 7.18 8.48
CA ARG A 51 5.35 7.46 9.85
C ARG A 51 6.55 7.63 10.78
N ARG A 52 7.56 6.79 10.59
CA ARG A 52 8.78 6.86 11.39
C ARG A 52 9.46 8.21 11.20
N TRP A 53 9.59 8.66 9.95
CA TRP A 53 10.25 9.93 9.68
C TRP A 53 9.42 11.13 10.11
N GLU A 54 8.09 11.02 10.03
CA GLU A 54 7.22 12.08 10.53
C GLU A 54 7.38 12.28 12.05
N ALA A 55 7.67 11.21 12.77
CA ALA A 55 7.82 11.26 14.21
C ALA A 55 9.27 11.53 14.64
N ALA A 56 10.21 11.48 13.73
CA ALA A 56 11.62 11.61 14.07
C ALA A 56 12.00 13.08 14.31
N ASP A 57 12.93 13.26 15.24
CA ASP A 57 13.42 14.60 15.58
C ASP A 57 14.79 14.82 14.93
N SER A 58 14.78 14.88 13.60
CA SER A 58 15.99 15.01 12.80
C SER A 58 15.75 16.08 11.75
N SER A 59 16.81 16.81 11.40
CA SER A 59 16.70 17.86 10.39
C SER A 59 16.40 17.28 9.02
N ARG A 60 16.72 15.99 8.78
CA ARG A 60 16.47 15.34 7.51
C ARG A 60 15.09 14.67 7.44
N ALA A 61 14.41 14.58 8.58
CA ALA A 61 13.16 13.85 8.67
C ALA A 61 12.06 14.37 7.74
N PRO A 62 11.84 15.71 7.64
CA PRO A 62 10.77 16.18 6.74
C PRO A 62 11.00 15.80 5.29
N ALA A 63 12.25 15.88 4.81
CA ALA A 63 12.54 15.52 3.42
C ALA A 63 12.33 14.03 3.18
N LEU A 64 12.74 13.19 4.13
CA LEU A 64 12.58 11.74 4.00
C LEU A 64 11.11 11.34 4.07
N ALA A 65 10.34 11.99 4.95
CA ALA A 65 8.89 11.72 5.02
C ALA A 65 8.23 12.07 3.70
N ALA A 66 8.65 13.18 3.07
CA ALA A 66 8.09 13.60 1.79
C ALA A 66 8.43 12.60 0.68
N GLU A 67 9.65 12.05 0.69
CA GLU A 67 10.03 11.05 -0.31
C GLU A 67 9.17 9.80 -0.21
N TYR A 68 8.91 9.34 1.01
CA TYR A 68 8.07 8.17 1.21
C TYR A 68 6.62 8.45 0.86
N ALA A 69 6.17 9.70 1.06
CA ALA A 69 4.82 10.09 0.65
C ALA A 69 4.67 9.98 -0.87
N GLU A 70 5.68 10.39 -1.62
CA GLU A 70 5.65 10.29 -3.08
C GLU A 70 5.66 8.83 -3.54
N LEU A 71 6.48 8.00 -2.90
CA LEU A 71 6.51 6.58 -3.22
C LEU A 71 5.14 5.93 -2.96
N LEU A 72 4.48 6.33 -1.88
CA LEU A 72 3.15 5.82 -1.59
C LEU A 72 2.14 6.22 -2.65
N GLU A 73 2.24 7.44 -3.18
CA GLU A 73 1.35 7.87 -4.25
C GLU A 73 1.56 7.04 -5.50
N ASP A 74 2.81 6.77 -5.86
CA ASP A 74 3.11 5.96 -7.03
C ASP A 74 2.59 4.54 -6.86
N LEU A 75 2.77 3.98 -5.67
CA LEU A 75 2.27 2.63 -5.38
C LEU A 75 0.74 2.59 -5.40
N ALA A 76 0.10 3.63 -4.89
CA ALA A 76 -1.36 3.71 -4.90
C ALA A 76 -1.88 3.74 -6.33
N GLU A 77 -1.20 4.46 -7.23
CA GLU A 77 -1.59 4.47 -8.64
C GLU A 77 -1.47 3.09 -9.26
N GLU A 78 -0.39 2.40 -8.94
CA GLU A 78 -0.19 1.05 -9.46
C GLU A 78 -1.28 0.10 -8.96
N LEU A 79 -1.62 0.18 -7.68
CA LEU A 79 -2.69 -0.62 -7.11
C LEU A 79 -4.02 -0.31 -7.79
N ARG A 80 -4.30 0.97 -8.03
CA ARG A 80 -5.54 1.37 -8.70
C ARG A 80 -5.62 0.81 -10.11
N ARG A 81 -4.49 0.75 -10.82
CA ARG A 81 -4.47 0.17 -12.16
C ARG A 81 -4.81 -1.31 -12.15
N ILE A 82 -4.29 -2.02 -11.15
CA ILE A 82 -4.59 -3.45 -11.02
C ILE A 82 -6.06 -3.66 -10.67
N LEU A 83 -6.59 -2.81 -9.78
CA LEU A 83 -7.97 -2.95 -9.29
C LEU A 83 -9.01 -2.51 -10.32
N LYS A 84 -8.61 -1.75 -11.33
CA LYS A 84 -9.52 -1.29 -12.38
C LYS A 84 -9.16 -1.98 -13.67
N PRO A 85 -9.73 -3.15 -13.92
CA PRO A 85 -9.44 -3.84 -15.16
C PRO A 85 -9.89 -3.01 -16.36
N GLU A 86 -9.20 -3.17 -17.46
CA GLU A 86 -9.54 -2.46 -18.69
C GLU A 86 -10.96 -2.78 -19.10
N PRO A 87 -11.72 -1.77 -19.55
CA PRO A 87 -13.09 -2.00 -20.00
C PRO A 87 -13.14 -2.82 -21.29
#